data_8bae9619a53acd0ecebd0c7a85fbfdff
#
_entry.id   8bae9619a53acd0ecebd0c7a85fbfdff
#
_cell.length_a   1.000
_cell.length_b   1.000
_cell.length_c   1.000
_cell.angle_alpha   90.00
_cell.angle_beta   90.00
_cell.angle_gamma   90.00
#
_symmetry.space_group_name_H-M   'P 1'
#
loop_
_entity.id
_entity.type
_entity.pdbx_description
1 polymer ?
#
loop_
_entity_poly.entity_id
_entity_poly.type
_entity_poly.pdbx_seq_one_letter_code
_entity_poly.pdbx_strand_id
1 'polypeptide(L)'
;MQGGTRYQQDETTGIGGKLNNILGGESVIYNAVPGHVLRYIVKGSGGDVIDSGRVKPTGTVRMMKFIGYVKNCRDLGGWACDGGTVRYGRMYRCAAPGAAESADANIAQNANIRYHFDLRDNASLESSPFGSEVYYKRYPLSAYYSDLVDLTKSHYAEMAALLRAVFDVVIHGNGVIYHCSLGRDRTGTLSFILLALLGVSRKHVDMDYELSGFSSLSDAGTPQKRTSANYTGLANYFASFGKSSLRDNVVKWALKAGLTIDELNAYRSAAINGTPAALNASDYVTQYTLTQHLTDCTSNAAGTEISEGAALSVTITPNAGKKLGSISVTMGGTDIT
;
A
#
# COMPACT_ATOMS: atom_id res chain seq x y z
N MET A 1 19.28 -34.76 23.43
CA MET A 1 18.16 -35.42 22.68
C MET A 1 18.52 -35.34 21.20
N GLN A 2 19.05 -36.44 20.66
CA GLN A 2 19.42 -36.52 19.23
C GLN A 2 18.26 -37.13 18.46
N GLY A 3 17.89 -36.52 17.35
CA GLY A 3 17.16 -37.17 16.25
C GLY A 3 15.64 -37.10 16.22
N GLY A 4 14.97 -36.21 16.97
CA GLY A 4 13.53 -36.07 16.89
C GLY A 4 13.05 -35.19 15.72
N THR A 5 11.87 -35.48 15.18
CA THR A 5 11.23 -34.65 14.15
C THR A 5 10.23 -33.70 14.80
N ARG A 6 10.24 -32.44 14.36
CA ARG A 6 9.34 -31.41 14.87
C ARG A 6 8.44 -30.92 13.75
N TYR A 7 7.15 -30.72 14.06
CA TYR A 7 6.12 -30.24 13.12
C TYR A 7 5.43 -29.03 13.70
N GLN A 8 4.94 -28.17 12.85
CA GLN A 8 4.07 -27.07 13.21
C GLN A 8 2.89 -26.95 12.24
N GLN A 9 1.78 -26.43 12.72
CA GLN A 9 0.61 -26.11 11.91
C GLN A 9 -0.07 -24.85 12.44
N ASP A 10 -0.37 -23.91 11.57
CA ASP A 10 -1.22 -22.76 11.85
C ASP A 10 -2.68 -23.24 11.85
N GLU A 11 -3.36 -23.19 13.00
CA GLU A 11 -4.73 -23.68 13.12
C GLU A 11 -5.75 -22.80 12.38
N THR A 12 -5.40 -21.53 12.05
CA THR A 12 -6.26 -20.62 11.31
C THR A 12 -6.26 -20.91 9.82
N THR A 13 -5.08 -21.19 9.27
CA THR A 13 -4.91 -21.43 7.81
C THR A 13 -4.80 -22.89 7.45
N GLY A 14 -4.58 -23.78 8.41
CA GLY A 14 -4.29 -25.19 8.18
C GLY A 14 -2.89 -25.46 7.59
N ILE A 15 -2.11 -24.41 7.36
CA ILE A 15 -0.78 -24.50 6.76
C ILE A 15 0.22 -24.98 7.80
N GLY A 16 1.02 -25.97 7.45
CA GLY A 16 2.01 -26.51 8.33
C GLY A 16 3.01 -27.44 7.65
N GLY A 17 3.93 -27.95 8.43
CA GLY A 17 4.94 -28.88 7.93
C GLY A 17 6.01 -29.21 8.95
N LYS A 18 7.02 -29.96 8.48
CA LYS A 18 8.18 -30.34 9.26
C LYS A 18 9.09 -29.12 9.49
N LEU A 19 9.50 -28.93 10.74
CA LEU A 19 10.50 -27.92 11.10
C LEU A 19 11.90 -28.48 10.89
N ASN A 20 12.66 -27.89 10.00
CA ASN A 20 14.04 -28.34 9.67
C ASN A 20 15.11 -27.57 10.45
N ASN A 21 14.73 -26.51 11.18
CA ASN A 21 15.69 -25.66 11.87
C ASN A 21 15.75 -26.03 13.37
N ILE A 22 16.77 -26.75 13.74
CA ILE A 22 17.06 -27.10 15.12
C ILE A 22 18.44 -26.51 15.46
N LEU A 23 18.46 -25.50 16.30
CA LEU A 23 19.67 -24.89 16.84
C LEU A 23 19.72 -25.15 18.35
N GLY A 24 20.75 -25.87 18.82
CA GLY A 24 20.99 -26.05 20.25
C GLY A 24 19.85 -26.66 21.06
N GLY A 25 19.01 -27.52 20.47
CA GLY A 25 17.83 -28.08 21.13
C GLY A 25 16.56 -27.23 20.96
N GLU A 26 16.66 -26.04 20.38
CA GLU A 26 15.53 -25.15 20.11
C GLU A 26 15.06 -25.30 18.66
N SER A 27 13.77 -25.05 18.44
CA SER A 27 13.21 -24.93 17.10
C SER A 27 12.67 -23.54 16.89
N VAL A 28 12.99 -22.95 15.73
CA VAL A 28 12.51 -21.64 15.34
C VAL A 28 11.43 -21.81 14.28
N ILE A 29 10.25 -21.25 14.56
CA ILE A 29 9.16 -21.17 13.61
C ILE A 29 9.27 -19.83 12.87
N TYR A 30 9.59 -19.89 11.58
CA TYR A 30 9.66 -18.70 10.74
C TYR A 30 8.30 -18.38 10.13
N ASN A 31 8.10 -17.11 9.78
CA ASN A 31 6.92 -16.62 9.02
C ASN A 31 5.58 -16.83 9.73
N ALA A 32 5.61 -17.02 11.04
CA ALA A 32 4.38 -17.09 11.84
C ALA A 32 3.57 -15.81 11.74
N VAL A 33 2.24 -15.95 11.64
CA VAL A 33 1.33 -14.80 11.63
C VAL A 33 1.03 -14.39 13.07
N PRO A 34 1.32 -13.16 13.48
CA PRO A 34 0.99 -12.70 14.83
C PRO A 34 -0.51 -12.85 15.12
N GLY A 35 -0.84 -13.36 16.28
CA GLY A 35 -2.22 -13.60 16.71
C GLY A 35 -2.84 -14.93 16.26
N HIS A 36 -2.23 -15.67 15.33
CA HIS A 36 -2.67 -17.01 14.97
C HIS A 36 -2.19 -18.04 15.99
N VAL A 37 -2.98 -19.09 16.17
CA VAL A 37 -2.60 -20.21 17.04
C VAL A 37 -1.80 -21.23 16.22
N LEU A 38 -0.59 -21.49 16.64
CA LEU A 38 0.27 -22.52 16.07
C LEU A 38 0.27 -23.75 16.96
N ARG A 39 -0.11 -24.90 16.43
CA ARG A 39 0.05 -26.19 17.06
C ARG A 39 1.42 -26.77 16.71
N TYR A 40 2.15 -27.25 17.69
CA TYR A 40 3.40 -27.97 17.46
C TYR A 40 3.35 -29.40 17.97
N ILE A 41 4.13 -30.28 17.37
CA ILE A 41 4.31 -31.67 17.76
C ILE A 41 5.79 -31.98 17.66
N VAL A 42 6.35 -32.56 18.71
CA VAL A 42 7.72 -33.11 18.75
C VAL A 42 7.63 -34.61 18.81
N LYS A 43 8.26 -35.29 17.85
CA LYS A 43 8.34 -36.75 17.80
C LYS A 43 9.74 -37.23 18.09
N GLY A 44 9.87 -38.32 18.82
CA GLY A 44 11.10 -39.03 19.02
C GLY A 44 11.61 -39.71 17.73
N SER A 45 12.80 -40.29 17.79
CA SER A 45 13.39 -41.05 16.67
C SER A 45 12.54 -42.25 16.25
N GLY A 46 11.81 -42.86 17.18
CA GLY A 46 10.86 -43.95 16.93
C GLY A 46 9.50 -43.50 16.38
N GLY A 47 9.25 -42.20 16.27
CA GLY A 47 7.99 -41.64 15.76
C GLY A 47 6.94 -41.33 16.84
N ASP A 48 7.17 -41.70 18.07
CA ASP A 48 6.31 -41.41 19.22
C ASP A 48 6.29 -39.93 19.55
N VAL A 49 5.13 -39.40 19.96
CA VAL A 49 4.99 -38.02 20.36
C VAL A 49 5.57 -37.85 21.77
N ILE A 50 6.63 -37.05 21.89
CA ILE A 50 7.28 -36.75 23.18
C ILE A 50 6.88 -35.38 23.75
N ASP A 51 6.39 -34.47 22.92
CA ASP A 51 5.82 -33.19 23.35
C ASP A 51 4.88 -32.63 22.29
N SER A 52 3.88 -31.89 22.72
CA SER A 52 3.00 -31.13 21.81
C SER A 52 2.31 -29.99 22.56
N GLY A 53 1.93 -28.96 21.84
CA GLY A 53 1.25 -27.83 22.43
C GLY A 53 0.82 -26.80 21.40
N ARG A 54 0.42 -25.64 21.94
CA ARG A 54 0.00 -24.47 21.16
C ARG A 54 0.77 -23.25 21.62
N VAL A 55 1.17 -22.44 20.64
CA VAL A 55 1.78 -21.12 20.88
C VAL A 55 1.04 -20.07 20.06
N LYS A 56 0.96 -18.85 20.58
CA LYS A 56 0.37 -17.72 19.89
C LYS A 56 1.42 -16.62 19.79
N PRO A 57 2.02 -16.41 18.61
CA PRO A 57 2.96 -15.32 18.40
C PRO A 57 2.29 -13.98 18.65
N THR A 58 3.03 -13.06 19.27
CA THR A 58 2.60 -11.69 19.56
C THR A 58 3.40 -10.70 18.73
N GLY A 59 2.97 -9.44 18.73
CA GLY A 59 3.60 -8.36 17.99
C GLY A 59 2.78 -7.93 16.79
N THR A 60 3.33 -6.99 16.01
CA THR A 60 2.67 -6.39 14.85
C THR A 60 3.40 -6.75 13.56
N VAL A 61 4.71 -6.55 13.54
CA VAL A 61 5.51 -6.72 12.32
C VAL A 61 5.78 -8.20 12.05
N ARG A 62 5.42 -8.65 10.86
CA ARG A 62 5.72 -9.99 10.38
C ARG A 62 6.88 -9.94 9.41
N MET A 63 8.11 -10.13 9.94
CA MET A 63 9.28 -10.28 9.10
C MET A 63 9.24 -11.65 8.42
N MET A 64 9.45 -11.65 7.10
CA MET A 64 9.45 -12.88 6.30
C MET A 64 10.88 -13.36 6.09
N LYS A 65 11.11 -14.64 6.30
CA LYS A 65 12.36 -15.31 5.99
C LYS A 65 12.18 -16.32 4.89
N PHE A 66 12.83 -16.07 3.78
CA PHE A 66 13.00 -17.01 2.68
C PHE A 66 14.39 -17.66 2.78
N ILE A 67 14.56 -18.82 2.18
CA ILE A 67 15.87 -19.45 1.98
C ILE A 67 16.53 -18.75 0.78
N GLY A 68 17.81 -18.43 0.87
CA GLY A 68 18.53 -17.75 -0.20
C GLY A 68 18.54 -16.22 -0.08
N TYR A 69 18.27 -15.51 -1.17
CA TYR A 69 18.63 -14.09 -1.31
C TYR A 69 17.47 -13.11 -1.15
N VAL A 70 16.31 -13.53 -0.64
CA VAL A 70 15.20 -12.59 -0.40
C VAL A 70 15.45 -11.87 0.94
N LYS A 71 15.81 -10.60 0.86
CA LYS A 71 16.14 -9.76 2.01
C LYS A 71 15.14 -8.63 2.16
N ASN A 72 15.18 -7.94 3.30
CA ASN A 72 14.28 -6.82 3.61
C ASN A 72 12.81 -7.18 3.40
N CYS A 73 12.45 -8.44 3.66
CA CYS A 73 11.13 -8.97 3.36
C CYS A 73 10.21 -8.93 4.59
N ARG A 74 9.01 -8.39 4.41
CA ARG A 74 7.97 -8.34 5.43
C ARG A 74 6.58 -8.26 4.83
N ASP A 75 5.60 -8.73 5.60
CA ASP A 75 4.18 -8.52 5.41
C ASP A 75 3.81 -7.11 5.90
N LEU A 76 3.00 -6.38 5.19
CA LEU A 76 2.47 -5.09 5.63
C LEU A 76 1.29 -5.23 6.60
N GLY A 77 0.87 -6.44 6.91
CA GLY A 77 -0.21 -6.71 7.85
C GLY A 77 0.11 -6.31 9.29
N GLY A 78 -0.94 -6.22 10.11
CA GLY A 78 -0.86 -6.01 11.55
C GLY A 78 -0.86 -4.57 12.03
N TRP A 79 -0.56 -3.58 11.18
CA TRP A 79 -0.64 -2.18 11.58
C TRP A 79 -2.07 -1.77 11.89
N ALA A 80 -2.26 -1.06 12.99
CA ALA A 80 -3.55 -0.42 13.29
C ALA A 80 -3.89 0.59 12.19
N CYS A 81 -5.14 0.55 11.74
CA CYS A 81 -5.65 1.40 10.68
C CYS A 81 -7.13 1.75 10.93
N ASP A 82 -7.76 2.45 10.02
CA ASP A 82 -9.16 2.86 10.17
C ASP A 82 -10.10 1.65 10.22
N GLY A 83 -10.77 1.51 11.36
CA GLY A 83 -11.77 0.45 11.56
C GLY A 83 -11.19 -0.95 11.83
N GLY A 84 -9.87 -1.08 12.06
CA GLY A 84 -9.27 -2.37 12.35
C GLY A 84 -7.76 -2.43 12.26
N THR A 85 -7.26 -3.48 11.64
CA THR A 85 -5.83 -3.70 11.37
C THR A 85 -5.62 -4.07 9.91
N VAL A 86 -4.48 -3.72 9.34
CA VAL A 86 -4.10 -4.19 8.00
C VAL A 86 -4.05 -5.73 8.01
N ARG A 87 -4.72 -6.36 7.06
CA ARG A 87 -4.83 -7.81 6.98
C ARG A 87 -3.50 -8.44 6.57
N TYR A 88 -3.06 -9.43 7.33
CA TYR A 88 -1.89 -10.23 6.97
C TYR A 88 -2.15 -11.05 5.69
N GLY A 89 -1.06 -11.35 4.97
CA GLY A 89 -1.12 -12.24 3.80
C GLY A 89 -1.67 -11.58 2.54
N ARG A 90 -1.69 -10.25 2.48
CA ARG A 90 -2.18 -9.50 1.31
C ARG A 90 -1.08 -8.74 0.59
N MET A 91 -0.24 -8.07 1.31
CA MET A 91 0.79 -7.20 0.74
C MET A 91 2.13 -7.49 1.40
N TYR A 92 3.11 -7.83 0.59
CA TYR A 92 4.47 -8.10 1.01
C TYR A 92 5.43 -7.18 0.27
N ARG A 93 6.47 -6.77 0.95
CA ARG A 93 7.56 -6.02 0.33
C ARG A 93 8.89 -6.69 0.58
N CYS A 94 9.83 -6.58 -0.36
CA CYS A 94 11.18 -7.10 -0.20
C CYS A 94 12.21 -6.33 -1.03
N ALA A 95 13.48 -6.69 -0.91
CA ALA A 95 14.52 -6.38 -1.88
C ALA A 95 14.41 -7.30 -3.10
N ALA A 96 15.12 -6.97 -4.17
CA ALA A 96 15.17 -7.83 -5.35
C ALA A 96 15.58 -9.25 -4.94
N PRO A 97 14.76 -10.26 -5.26
CA PRO A 97 15.12 -11.63 -5.01
C PRO A 97 16.29 -12.03 -5.92
N GLY A 98 17.20 -12.85 -5.39
CA GLY A 98 18.16 -13.59 -6.19
C GLY A 98 17.50 -14.77 -6.90
N ALA A 99 18.31 -15.72 -7.31
CA ALA A 99 17.78 -17.02 -7.75
C ALA A 99 17.08 -17.68 -6.54
N ALA A 100 15.77 -17.88 -6.65
CA ALA A 100 14.99 -18.52 -5.60
C ALA A 100 15.14 -20.05 -5.73
N GLU A 101 15.25 -20.71 -4.58
CA GLU A 101 15.23 -22.16 -4.50
C GLU A 101 13.78 -22.67 -4.41
N SER A 102 13.58 -23.96 -4.65
CA SER A 102 12.26 -24.61 -4.54
C SER A 102 11.59 -24.42 -3.16
N ALA A 103 12.41 -24.29 -2.11
CA ALA A 103 11.92 -24.01 -0.75
C ALA A 103 11.29 -22.61 -0.63
N ASP A 104 11.76 -21.64 -1.40
CA ASP A 104 11.18 -20.29 -1.43
C ASP A 104 9.81 -20.31 -2.12
N ALA A 105 9.64 -21.11 -3.16
CA ALA A 105 8.34 -21.30 -3.81
C ALA A 105 7.30 -21.85 -2.84
N ASN A 106 7.64 -22.82 -2.00
CA ASN A 106 6.77 -23.34 -0.95
C ASN A 106 6.42 -22.28 0.10
N ILE A 107 7.40 -21.45 0.49
CA ILE A 107 7.16 -20.35 1.44
C ILE A 107 6.22 -19.33 0.82
N ALA A 108 6.41 -18.95 -0.43
CA ALA A 108 5.56 -18.03 -1.16
C ALA A 108 4.12 -18.56 -1.27
N GLN A 109 3.95 -19.83 -1.62
CA GLN A 109 2.66 -20.49 -1.69
C GLN A 109 1.94 -20.49 -0.33
N ASN A 110 2.65 -20.85 0.74
CA ASN A 110 2.11 -20.86 2.10
C ASN A 110 1.78 -19.48 2.63
N ALA A 111 2.50 -18.44 2.17
CA ALA A 111 2.20 -17.04 2.46
C ALA A 111 1.09 -16.47 1.56
N ASN A 112 0.45 -17.30 0.71
CA ASN A 112 -0.56 -16.89 -0.26
C ASN A 112 -0.05 -15.87 -1.30
N ILE A 113 1.26 -15.82 -1.58
CA ILE A 113 1.83 -14.96 -2.62
C ILE A 113 1.50 -15.57 -3.97
N ARG A 114 0.70 -14.87 -4.77
CA ARG A 114 0.27 -15.27 -6.11
C ARG A 114 0.73 -14.30 -7.18
N TYR A 115 1.16 -13.10 -6.78
CA TYR A 115 1.59 -12.04 -7.68
C TYR A 115 2.92 -11.46 -7.22
N HIS A 116 3.80 -11.20 -8.18
CA HIS A 116 5.11 -10.61 -7.97
C HIS A 116 5.28 -9.41 -8.89
N PHE A 117 5.40 -8.21 -8.30
CA PHE A 117 5.57 -6.95 -9.02
C PHE A 117 6.98 -6.39 -8.84
N ASP A 118 7.67 -6.18 -9.96
CA ASP A 118 9.02 -5.62 -9.99
C ASP A 118 8.96 -4.15 -10.40
N LEU A 119 9.42 -3.28 -9.50
CA LEU A 119 9.39 -1.82 -9.67
C LEU A 119 10.65 -1.27 -10.34
N ARG A 120 11.51 -2.12 -10.89
CA ARG A 120 12.78 -1.71 -11.52
C ARG A 120 12.60 -1.43 -13.00
N ASP A 121 13.35 -0.44 -13.49
CA ASP A 121 13.38 -0.09 -14.91
C ASP A 121 14.13 -1.16 -15.72
N ASN A 122 15.26 -1.63 -15.18
CA ASN A 122 16.16 -2.57 -15.82
C ASN A 122 16.20 -3.89 -15.02
N ALA A 123 15.21 -4.75 -15.21
CA ALA A 123 15.19 -6.08 -14.62
C ALA A 123 15.42 -7.14 -15.70
N SER A 124 16.30 -8.07 -15.42
CA SER A 124 16.57 -9.24 -16.26
C SER A 124 15.65 -10.42 -15.98
N LEU A 125 14.72 -10.30 -15.01
CA LEU A 125 13.80 -11.37 -14.69
C LEU A 125 12.70 -11.47 -15.76
N GLU A 126 12.49 -12.66 -16.27
CA GLU A 126 11.43 -12.99 -17.20
C GLU A 126 10.25 -13.68 -16.52
N SER A 127 10.49 -14.23 -15.33
CA SER A 127 9.48 -14.93 -14.52
C SER A 127 9.72 -14.71 -13.02
N SER A 128 8.76 -15.11 -12.21
CA SER A 128 8.88 -14.99 -10.75
C SER A 128 9.85 -16.02 -10.17
N PRO A 129 10.86 -15.61 -9.41
CA PRO A 129 11.69 -16.55 -8.67
C PRO A 129 10.97 -17.18 -7.46
N PHE A 130 9.76 -16.74 -7.13
CA PHE A 130 8.94 -17.31 -6.06
C PHE A 130 8.14 -18.55 -6.49
N GLY A 131 8.29 -19.01 -7.71
CA GLY A 131 7.66 -20.20 -8.25
C GLY A 131 6.86 -19.94 -9.54
N SER A 132 6.65 -21.00 -10.33
CA SER A 132 5.95 -20.95 -11.62
C SER A 132 4.48 -20.51 -11.51
N GLU A 133 3.88 -20.74 -10.34
CA GLU A 133 2.47 -20.39 -10.07
C GLU A 133 2.31 -18.91 -9.60
N VAL A 134 3.40 -18.16 -9.52
CA VAL A 134 3.38 -16.75 -9.13
C VAL A 134 3.45 -15.88 -10.38
N TYR A 135 2.36 -15.17 -10.66
CA TYR A 135 2.31 -14.24 -11.80
C TYR A 135 3.31 -13.11 -11.62
N TYR A 136 4.18 -12.91 -12.61
CA TYR A 136 5.20 -11.86 -12.60
C TYR A 136 4.83 -10.73 -13.56
N LYS A 137 4.94 -9.49 -13.07
CA LYS A 137 4.82 -8.31 -13.93
C LYS A 137 5.73 -7.18 -13.46
N ARG A 138 6.26 -6.43 -14.42
CA ARG A 138 7.04 -5.22 -14.16
C ARG A 138 6.15 -3.99 -14.18
N TYR A 139 6.40 -3.11 -13.21
CA TYR A 139 5.81 -1.78 -13.10
C TYR A 139 6.92 -0.78 -12.76
N PRO A 140 7.71 -0.34 -13.75
CA PRO A 140 8.81 0.59 -13.52
C PRO A 140 8.33 1.87 -12.84
N LEU A 141 8.99 2.25 -11.75
CA LEU A 141 8.67 3.46 -10.99
C LEU A 141 9.94 4.22 -10.65
N SER A 142 9.84 5.53 -10.54
CA SER A 142 10.82 6.34 -9.83
C SER A 142 10.57 6.31 -8.31
N ALA A 143 11.60 6.64 -7.55
CA ALA A 143 11.50 6.67 -6.11
C ALA A 143 10.92 8.00 -5.61
N TYR A 144 10.24 7.94 -4.47
CA TYR A 144 9.68 9.06 -3.74
C TYR A 144 8.61 9.84 -4.55
N TYR A 145 8.72 11.17 -4.60
CA TYR A 145 7.65 12.02 -5.14
C TYR A 145 7.92 12.61 -6.53
N SER A 146 9.11 12.40 -7.08
CA SER A 146 9.51 13.03 -8.37
C SER A 146 8.51 12.80 -9.49
N ASP A 147 7.90 11.61 -9.55
CA ASP A 147 6.94 11.25 -10.59
C ASP A 147 5.48 11.42 -10.15
N LEU A 148 5.25 11.70 -8.86
CA LEU A 148 3.89 11.91 -8.34
C LEU A 148 3.42 13.36 -8.48
N VAL A 149 4.35 14.28 -8.75
CA VAL A 149 4.10 15.73 -8.81
C VAL A 149 3.53 16.17 -10.14
N ASP A 150 3.88 15.48 -11.22
CA ASP A 150 3.59 15.90 -12.59
C ASP A 150 2.72 14.87 -13.31
N LEU A 151 1.45 15.25 -13.53
CA LEU A 151 0.45 14.45 -14.22
C LEU A 151 0.84 14.10 -15.68
N THR A 152 1.75 14.87 -16.28
CA THR A 152 2.17 14.69 -17.66
C THR A 152 3.28 13.64 -17.79
N LYS A 153 3.90 13.24 -16.67
CA LYS A 153 4.94 12.22 -16.68
C LYS A 153 4.34 10.82 -16.78
N SER A 154 4.94 9.98 -17.59
CA SER A 154 4.52 8.60 -17.84
C SER A 154 4.35 7.77 -16.55
N HIS A 155 5.25 7.96 -15.60
CA HIS A 155 5.23 7.25 -14.31
C HIS A 155 4.05 7.58 -13.38
N TYR A 156 3.34 8.68 -13.63
CA TYR A 156 2.11 8.98 -12.88
C TYR A 156 0.96 8.03 -13.25
N ALA A 157 0.76 7.82 -14.54
CA ALA A 157 -0.22 6.84 -15.04
C ALA A 157 0.17 5.41 -14.64
N GLU A 158 1.48 5.11 -14.65
CA GLU A 158 2.02 3.82 -14.21
C GLU A 158 1.77 3.57 -12.72
N MET A 159 1.89 4.57 -11.85
CA MET A 159 1.56 4.43 -10.44
C MET A 159 0.07 4.12 -10.23
N ALA A 160 -0.84 4.80 -10.94
CA ALA A 160 -2.26 4.50 -10.86
C ALA A 160 -2.57 3.08 -11.36
N ALA A 161 -1.94 2.65 -12.45
CA ALA A 161 -2.07 1.30 -12.98
C ALA A 161 -1.54 0.24 -12.00
N LEU A 162 -0.41 0.50 -11.36
CA LEU A 162 0.15 -0.37 -10.32
C LEU A 162 -0.78 -0.46 -9.10
N LEU A 163 -1.33 0.66 -8.63
CA LEU A 163 -2.27 0.66 -7.51
C LEU A 163 -3.51 -0.18 -7.84
N ARG A 164 -4.09 -0.03 -9.04
CA ARG A 164 -5.21 -0.87 -9.49
C ARG A 164 -4.83 -2.35 -9.52
N ALA A 165 -3.63 -2.68 -10.00
CA ALA A 165 -3.16 -4.06 -10.01
C ALA A 165 -2.99 -4.64 -8.59
N VAL A 166 -2.47 -3.85 -7.63
CA VAL A 166 -2.40 -4.27 -6.22
C VAL A 166 -3.80 -4.43 -5.63
N PHE A 167 -4.71 -3.49 -5.91
CA PHE A 167 -6.09 -3.55 -5.41
C PHE A 167 -6.80 -4.80 -5.92
N ASP A 168 -6.69 -5.07 -7.21
CA ASP A 168 -7.31 -6.25 -7.83
C ASP A 168 -6.83 -7.55 -7.15
N VAL A 169 -5.54 -7.70 -6.95
CA VAL A 169 -4.97 -8.87 -6.24
C VAL A 169 -5.53 -9.00 -4.82
N VAL A 170 -5.58 -7.90 -4.08
CA VAL A 170 -6.03 -7.87 -2.68
C VAL A 170 -7.54 -8.13 -2.58
N ILE A 171 -8.34 -7.55 -3.46
CA ILE A 171 -9.81 -7.72 -3.52
C ILE A 171 -10.17 -9.18 -3.78
N HIS A 172 -9.41 -9.87 -4.63
CA HIS A 172 -9.61 -11.31 -4.89
C HIS A 172 -9.01 -12.23 -3.81
N GLY A 173 -8.55 -11.65 -2.70
CA GLY A 173 -8.08 -12.44 -1.55
C GLY A 173 -6.66 -12.99 -1.69
N ASN A 174 -5.93 -12.62 -2.73
CA ASN A 174 -4.56 -13.05 -2.99
C ASN A 174 -3.53 -12.14 -2.31
N GLY A 175 -2.30 -12.64 -2.22
CA GLY A 175 -1.14 -11.89 -1.77
C GLY A 175 -0.27 -11.43 -2.94
N VAL A 176 0.20 -10.19 -2.88
CA VAL A 176 1.20 -9.63 -3.79
C VAL A 176 2.49 -9.34 -3.05
N ILE A 177 3.61 -9.75 -3.64
CA ILE A 177 4.95 -9.32 -3.22
C ILE A 177 5.51 -8.34 -4.24
N TYR A 178 6.05 -7.22 -3.78
CA TYR A 178 6.63 -6.22 -4.66
C TYR A 178 7.99 -5.74 -4.14
N HIS A 179 8.85 -5.34 -5.07
CA HIS A 179 10.22 -4.94 -4.76
C HIS A 179 10.81 -3.95 -5.78
N CYS A 180 11.86 -3.28 -5.36
CA CYS A 180 12.83 -2.63 -6.24
C CYS A 180 14.19 -3.30 -6.05
N SER A 181 15.32 -2.59 -6.14
CA SER A 181 16.63 -3.19 -5.90
C SER A 181 16.85 -3.53 -4.42
N LEU A 182 16.75 -2.54 -3.52
CA LEU A 182 16.95 -2.73 -2.08
C LEU A 182 15.64 -2.93 -1.28
N GLY A 183 14.48 -2.82 -1.95
CA GLY A 183 13.20 -2.85 -1.26
C GLY A 183 12.96 -1.65 -0.34
N ARG A 184 13.64 -0.53 -0.59
CA ARG A 184 13.68 0.64 0.28
C ARG A 184 12.91 1.81 -0.31
N ASP A 185 13.36 2.37 -1.42
CA ASP A 185 12.90 3.67 -1.94
C ASP A 185 11.61 3.55 -2.77
N ARG A 186 11.64 3.01 -3.99
CA ARG A 186 10.45 2.77 -4.83
C ARG A 186 9.42 1.89 -4.11
N THR A 187 9.88 0.82 -3.51
CA THR A 187 9.07 -0.08 -2.67
C THR A 187 8.49 0.65 -1.46
N GLY A 188 9.28 1.53 -0.83
CA GLY A 188 8.84 2.37 0.29
C GLY A 188 7.78 3.39 -0.12
N THR A 189 7.91 3.98 -1.31
CA THR A 189 6.90 4.90 -1.86
C THR A 189 5.56 4.20 -2.06
N LEU A 190 5.56 3.03 -2.69
CA LEU A 190 4.34 2.25 -2.86
C LEU A 190 3.73 1.84 -1.52
N SER A 191 4.55 1.35 -0.57
CA SER A 191 4.09 0.98 0.77
C SER A 191 3.51 2.17 1.53
N PHE A 192 4.11 3.36 1.40
CA PHE A 192 3.59 4.59 2.00
C PHE A 192 2.16 4.88 1.53
N ILE A 193 1.94 4.84 0.21
CA ILE A 193 0.63 5.11 -0.38
C ILE A 193 -0.39 4.05 0.06
N LEU A 194 -0.05 2.78 -0.06
CA LEU A 194 -0.95 1.67 0.30
C LEU A 194 -1.36 1.71 1.78
N LEU A 195 -0.42 1.92 2.69
CA LEU A 195 -0.71 2.01 4.13
C LEU A 195 -1.49 3.27 4.47
N ALA A 196 -1.16 4.41 3.85
CA ALA A 196 -1.88 5.66 4.06
C ALA A 196 -3.35 5.56 3.63
N LEU A 197 -3.64 4.96 2.47
CA LEU A 197 -5.02 4.72 1.99
C LEU A 197 -5.86 3.88 2.96
N LEU A 198 -5.23 3.00 3.73
CA LEU A 198 -5.89 2.22 4.77
C LEU A 198 -6.10 2.99 6.08
N GLY A 199 -5.56 4.19 6.21
CA GLY A 199 -5.63 4.99 7.43
C GLY A 199 -4.61 4.57 8.49
N VAL A 200 -3.52 3.91 8.09
CA VAL A 200 -2.40 3.68 9.01
C VAL A 200 -1.79 5.02 9.40
N SER A 201 -1.56 5.22 10.70
CA SER A 201 -1.02 6.47 11.20
C SER A 201 0.35 6.80 10.60
N ARG A 202 0.64 8.08 10.42
CA ARG A 202 1.93 8.54 9.91
C ARG A 202 3.10 7.91 10.68
N LYS A 203 2.99 7.80 12.00
CA LYS A 203 4.00 7.14 12.85
C LYS A 203 4.29 5.71 12.41
N HIS A 204 3.26 4.92 12.13
CA HIS A 204 3.43 3.53 11.74
C HIS A 204 3.93 3.38 10.31
N VAL A 205 3.51 4.27 9.41
CA VAL A 205 4.06 4.32 8.04
C VAL A 205 5.56 4.66 8.06
N ASP A 206 5.96 5.61 8.91
CA ASP A 206 7.37 5.94 9.13
C ASP A 206 8.15 4.77 9.71
N MET A 207 7.57 4.03 10.66
CA MET A 207 8.20 2.84 11.23
C MET A 207 8.40 1.75 10.17
N ASP A 208 7.40 1.50 9.32
CA ASP A 208 7.59 0.54 8.22
C ASP A 208 8.76 0.93 7.31
N TYR A 209 8.88 2.20 6.95
CA TYR A 209 10.01 2.68 6.15
C TYR A 209 11.35 2.42 6.85
N GLU A 210 11.45 2.75 8.13
CA GLU A 210 12.68 2.63 8.94
C GLU A 210 13.09 1.18 9.20
N LEU A 211 12.14 0.22 9.16
CA LEU A 211 12.46 -1.21 9.27
C LEU A 211 13.44 -1.68 8.18
N SER A 212 13.51 -1.00 7.05
CA SER A 212 14.52 -1.29 6.02
C SER A 212 15.96 -1.11 6.52
N GLY A 213 16.19 -0.29 7.56
CA GLY A 213 17.48 -0.09 8.19
C GLY A 213 18.01 -1.32 8.94
N PHE A 214 17.15 -2.27 9.27
CA PHE A 214 17.53 -3.55 9.89
C PHE A 214 17.87 -4.64 8.87
N SER A 215 17.73 -4.34 7.58
CA SER A 215 18.12 -5.28 6.52
C SER A 215 19.64 -5.36 6.40
N SER A 216 20.16 -6.57 6.17
CA SER A 216 21.57 -6.77 5.84
C SER A 216 22.00 -6.13 4.50
N LEU A 217 21.05 -5.56 3.75
CA LEU A 217 21.29 -4.78 2.52
C LEU A 217 21.41 -3.28 2.80
N SER A 218 21.12 -2.81 4.02
CA SER A 218 21.39 -1.43 4.37
C SER A 218 22.91 -1.21 4.39
N ASP A 219 23.37 -0.09 3.83
CA ASP A 219 24.76 0.30 3.97
C ASP A 219 25.10 0.37 5.45
N ALA A 220 26.15 -0.33 5.84
CA ALA A 220 26.57 -0.40 7.23
C ALA A 220 26.77 1.02 7.78
N GLY A 221 26.05 1.35 8.84
CA GLY A 221 26.11 2.67 9.49
C GLY A 221 25.17 3.74 8.95
N THR A 222 24.33 3.47 7.96
CA THR A 222 23.33 4.42 7.47
C THR A 222 21.92 3.90 7.70
N PRO A 223 21.38 3.97 8.92
CA PRO A 223 19.99 3.56 9.17
C PRO A 223 19.03 4.43 8.37
N GLN A 224 17.98 3.81 7.86
CA GLN A 224 16.92 4.55 7.17
C GLN A 224 16.19 5.44 8.17
N LYS A 225 16.13 6.74 7.86
CA LYS A 225 15.54 7.74 8.76
C LYS A 225 14.34 8.40 8.10
N ARG A 226 13.25 8.49 8.85
CA ARG A 226 12.07 9.29 8.47
C ARG A 226 12.39 10.76 8.23
N THR A 227 13.53 11.24 8.72
CA THR A 227 14.03 12.62 8.55
C THR A 227 14.90 12.80 7.30
N SER A 228 15.15 11.76 6.50
CA SER A 228 15.89 11.93 5.24
C SER A 228 15.12 12.87 4.30
N ALA A 229 15.84 13.71 3.55
CA ALA A 229 15.25 14.74 2.69
C ALA A 229 14.24 14.16 1.69
N ASN A 230 14.56 13.04 1.05
CA ASN A 230 13.69 12.41 0.07
C ASN A 230 12.39 11.88 0.69
N TYR A 231 12.48 11.20 1.83
CA TYR A 231 11.29 10.67 2.52
C TYR A 231 10.43 11.81 3.10
N THR A 232 11.08 12.83 3.68
CA THR A 232 10.40 14.05 4.15
C THR A 232 9.71 14.76 2.98
N GLY A 233 10.39 14.85 1.82
CA GLY A 233 9.81 15.40 0.60
C GLY A 233 8.55 14.67 0.14
N LEU A 234 8.55 13.33 0.15
CA LEU A 234 7.36 12.52 -0.14
C LEU A 234 6.21 12.85 0.81
N ALA A 235 6.49 12.91 2.09
CA ALA A 235 5.47 13.18 3.09
C ALA A 235 4.91 14.60 2.98
N ASN A 236 5.76 15.61 2.74
CA ASN A 236 5.36 17.00 2.53
C ASN A 236 4.55 17.15 1.23
N TYR A 237 4.91 16.42 0.19
CA TYR A 237 4.13 16.40 -1.03
C TYR A 237 2.68 15.97 -0.75
N PHE A 238 2.46 14.86 -0.05
CA PHE A 238 1.10 14.47 0.31
C PHE A 238 0.43 15.48 1.26
N ALA A 239 1.15 16.06 2.22
CA ALA A 239 0.60 17.08 3.10
C ALA A 239 0.12 18.33 2.35
N SER A 240 0.69 18.64 1.18
CA SER A 240 0.28 19.78 0.35
C SER A 240 -1.14 19.68 -0.21
N PHE A 241 -1.79 18.50 -0.14
CA PHE A 241 -3.19 18.34 -0.52
C PHE A 241 -4.18 18.95 0.49
N GLY A 242 -3.69 19.45 1.65
CA GLY A 242 -4.42 20.34 2.55
C GLY A 242 -5.52 19.66 3.38
N LYS A 243 -5.52 18.34 3.49
CA LYS A 243 -6.43 17.62 4.40
C LYS A 243 -5.76 17.39 5.76
N SER A 244 -6.56 17.18 6.80
CA SER A 244 -6.10 17.02 8.18
C SER A 244 -5.41 15.68 8.46
N SER A 245 -5.70 14.64 7.68
CA SER A 245 -5.11 13.32 7.86
C SER A 245 -4.24 12.91 6.69
N LEU A 246 -3.24 12.04 6.96
CA LEU A 246 -2.41 11.43 5.91
C LEU A 246 -3.28 10.67 4.91
N ARG A 247 -4.26 9.90 5.40
CA ARG A 247 -5.20 9.16 4.55
C ARG A 247 -5.88 10.09 3.56
N ASP A 248 -6.49 11.15 4.05
CA ASP A 248 -7.32 12.03 3.21
C ASP A 248 -6.49 12.80 2.18
N ASN A 249 -5.25 13.16 2.54
CA ASN A 249 -4.30 13.72 1.58
C ASN A 249 -3.97 12.73 0.44
N VAL A 250 -3.70 11.47 0.79
CA VAL A 250 -3.38 10.45 -0.21
C VAL A 250 -4.61 10.04 -1.02
N VAL A 251 -5.81 10.01 -0.42
CA VAL A 251 -7.08 9.81 -1.14
C VAL A 251 -7.29 10.92 -2.16
N LYS A 252 -7.13 12.20 -1.75
CA LYS A 252 -7.28 13.33 -2.69
C LYS A 252 -6.29 13.25 -3.85
N TRP A 253 -5.05 12.86 -3.59
CA TRP A 253 -4.07 12.58 -4.62
C TRP A 253 -4.50 11.41 -5.53
N ALA A 254 -4.98 10.31 -4.95
CA ALA A 254 -5.39 9.13 -5.71
C ALA A 254 -6.56 9.42 -6.67
N LEU A 255 -7.53 10.22 -6.23
CA LEU A 255 -8.63 10.70 -7.07
C LEU A 255 -8.11 11.58 -8.23
N LYS A 256 -7.16 12.47 -7.94
CA LYS A 256 -6.47 13.27 -8.97
C LYS A 256 -5.68 12.39 -9.94
N ALA A 257 -5.15 11.25 -9.48
CA ALA A 257 -4.49 10.24 -10.31
C ALA A 257 -5.46 9.40 -11.14
N GLY A 258 -6.77 9.65 -11.03
CA GLY A 258 -7.81 8.97 -11.79
C GLY A 258 -8.33 7.68 -11.17
N LEU A 259 -8.00 7.38 -9.90
CA LEU A 259 -8.68 6.33 -9.16
C LEU A 259 -10.06 6.82 -8.72
N THR A 260 -10.98 5.89 -8.47
CA THR A 260 -12.34 6.21 -8.01
C THR A 260 -12.52 5.91 -6.52
N ILE A 261 -13.50 6.55 -5.92
CA ILE A 261 -13.89 6.26 -4.52
C ILE A 261 -14.28 4.79 -4.35
N ASP A 262 -14.94 4.20 -5.33
CA ASP A 262 -15.35 2.79 -5.28
C ASP A 262 -14.15 1.85 -5.30
N GLU A 263 -13.14 2.10 -6.15
CA GLU A 263 -11.87 1.36 -6.14
C GLU A 263 -11.18 1.44 -4.78
N LEU A 264 -11.12 2.64 -4.19
CA LEU A 264 -10.50 2.85 -2.88
C LEU A 264 -11.27 2.15 -1.75
N ASN A 265 -12.60 2.22 -1.76
CA ASN A 265 -13.45 1.54 -0.77
C ASN A 265 -13.35 0.02 -0.89
N ALA A 266 -13.35 -0.54 -2.10
CA ALA A 266 -13.17 -1.96 -2.35
C ALA A 266 -11.81 -2.46 -1.82
N TYR A 267 -10.72 -1.74 -2.12
CA TYR A 267 -9.40 -2.04 -1.60
C TYR A 267 -9.37 -2.01 -0.06
N ARG A 268 -9.91 -0.95 0.57
CA ARG A 268 -9.97 -0.81 2.04
C ARG A 268 -10.73 -1.95 2.69
N SER A 269 -11.89 -2.31 2.15
CA SER A 269 -12.70 -3.43 2.66
C SER A 269 -11.97 -4.76 2.58
N ALA A 270 -11.19 -5.00 1.52
CA ALA A 270 -10.46 -6.24 1.33
C ALA A 270 -9.15 -6.30 2.15
N ALA A 271 -8.46 -5.16 2.30
CA ALA A 271 -7.16 -5.08 2.95
C ALA A 271 -7.23 -4.89 4.48
N ILE A 272 -8.39 -4.50 5.03
CA ILE A 272 -8.57 -4.26 6.47
C ILE A 272 -9.26 -5.48 7.11
N ASN A 273 -8.68 -5.95 8.20
CA ASN A 273 -9.33 -6.89 9.10
C ASN A 273 -10.14 -6.10 10.12
N GLY A 274 -11.41 -5.87 9.82
CA GLY A 274 -12.30 -4.99 10.57
C GLY A 274 -13.39 -4.40 9.66
N THR A 275 -13.94 -3.26 10.07
CA THR A 275 -15.01 -2.57 9.34
C THR A 275 -14.62 -1.11 9.12
N PRO A 276 -13.91 -0.78 8.02
CA PRO A 276 -13.57 0.61 7.72
C PRO A 276 -14.83 1.40 7.33
N ALA A 277 -14.91 2.65 7.78
CA ALA A 277 -15.91 3.58 7.26
C ALA A 277 -15.66 3.84 5.76
N ALA A 278 -16.73 3.89 4.99
CA ALA A 278 -16.64 4.22 3.58
C ALA A 278 -16.15 5.67 3.39
N LEU A 279 -15.33 5.85 2.36
CA LEU A 279 -14.97 7.18 1.86
C LEU A 279 -16.12 7.72 1.01
N ASN A 280 -16.42 9.02 1.14
CA ASN A 280 -17.44 9.67 0.33
C ASN A 280 -16.76 10.67 -0.62
N ALA A 281 -17.18 10.68 -1.88
CA ALA A 281 -16.59 11.56 -2.90
C ALA A 281 -16.66 13.05 -2.51
N SER A 282 -17.78 13.46 -1.91
CA SER A 282 -18.01 14.85 -1.45
C SER A 282 -16.95 15.37 -0.47
N ASP A 283 -16.32 14.48 0.31
CA ASP A 283 -15.31 14.87 1.31
C ASP A 283 -13.99 15.33 0.66
N TYR A 284 -13.80 15.02 -0.61
CA TYR A 284 -12.52 15.24 -1.35
C TYR A 284 -12.63 16.24 -2.48
N VAL A 285 -13.83 16.70 -2.80
CA VAL A 285 -14.06 17.74 -3.82
C VAL A 285 -13.91 19.11 -3.17
N THR A 286 -13.15 20.00 -3.80
CA THR A 286 -13.09 21.41 -3.39
C THR A 286 -14.35 22.10 -3.86
N GLN A 287 -15.06 22.76 -2.96
CA GLN A 287 -16.17 23.64 -3.28
C GLN A 287 -15.67 25.07 -3.40
N TYR A 288 -16.09 25.76 -4.45
CA TYR A 288 -15.82 27.17 -4.67
C TYR A 288 -17.13 27.96 -4.55
N THR A 289 -17.10 29.10 -3.89
CA THR A 289 -18.24 30.00 -3.83
C THR A 289 -18.31 30.85 -5.10
N LEU A 290 -19.45 30.83 -5.79
CA LEU A 290 -19.73 31.72 -6.91
C LEU A 290 -20.29 33.01 -6.36
N THR A 291 -19.57 34.12 -6.50
CA THR A 291 -20.08 35.45 -6.19
C THR A 291 -20.50 36.14 -7.49
N GLN A 292 -21.72 36.65 -7.53
CA GLN A 292 -22.25 37.34 -8.69
C GLN A 292 -22.51 38.82 -8.37
N HIS A 293 -22.06 39.68 -9.25
CA HIS A 293 -22.36 41.12 -9.24
C HIS A 293 -23.13 41.46 -10.51
N LEU A 294 -24.46 41.51 -10.40
CA LEU A 294 -25.37 41.71 -11.54
C LEU A 294 -25.94 43.12 -11.52
N THR A 295 -25.85 43.83 -12.66
CA THR A 295 -26.44 45.15 -12.84
C THR A 295 -27.38 45.10 -14.02
N ASP A 296 -28.63 45.46 -13.82
CA ASP A 296 -29.66 45.48 -14.87
C ASP A 296 -29.83 44.15 -15.64
N CYS A 297 -29.48 43.02 -15.02
CA CYS A 297 -29.67 41.69 -15.59
C CYS A 297 -29.93 40.64 -14.50
N THR A 298 -30.36 39.47 -14.93
CA THR A 298 -30.54 38.28 -14.09
C THR A 298 -29.65 37.16 -14.60
N SER A 299 -29.38 36.17 -13.74
CA SER A 299 -28.61 34.99 -14.05
C SER A 299 -29.39 33.73 -13.69
N ASN A 300 -29.19 32.66 -14.46
CA ASN A 300 -29.72 31.34 -14.15
C ASN A 300 -28.77 30.49 -13.25
N ALA A 301 -27.67 31.05 -12.78
CA ALA A 301 -26.77 30.33 -11.88
C ALA A 301 -27.49 30.11 -10.54
N ALA A 302 -28.05 28.94 -10.39
CA ALA A 302 -28.76 28.51 -9.19
C ALA A 302 -27.75 27.92 -8.23
N GLY A 303 -27.33 28.64 -7.24
CA GLY A 303 -26.44 28.16 -6.20
C GLY A 303 -25.18 29.00 -6.08
N THR A 304 -24.63 28.99 -4.90
CA THR A 304 -23.40 29.73 -4.57
C THR A 304 -22.17 28.86 -4.58
N GLU A 305 -22.29 27.53 -4.78
CA GLU A 305 -21.20 26.58 -4.71
C GLU A 305 -20.99 25.83 -6.01
N ILE A 306 -19.73 25.69 -6.42
CA ILE A 306 -19.31 24.97 -7.62
C ILE A 306 -18.21 23.99 -7.20
N SER A 307 -18.38 22.73 -7.57
CA SER A 307 -17.35 21.70 -7.34
C SER A 307 -16.15 21.86 -8.26
N GLU A 308 -14.96 21.59 -7.75
CA GLU A 308 -13.72 21.52 -8.53
C GLU A 308 -13.91 20.58 -9.75
N GLY A 309 -13.55 21.06 -10.94
CA GLY A 309 -13.71 20.32 -12.18
C GLY A 309 -15.12 20.25 -12.77
N ALA A 310 -16.14 20.81 -12.10
CA ALA A 310 -17.46 20.92 -12.66
C ALA A 310 -17.53 22.02 -13.74
N ALA A 311 -18.22 21.73 -14.84
CA ALA A 311 -18.50 22.73 -15.83
C ALA A 311 -19.55 23.72 -15.30
N LEU A 312 -19.28 25.00 -15.37
CA LEU A 312 -20.19 26.06 -15.05
C LEU A 312 -20.76 26.64 -16.35
N SER A 313 -22.11 26.62 -16.50
CA SER A 313 -22.82 27.28 -17.56
C SER A 313 -23.75 28.35 -16.96
N VAL A 314 -23.57 29.59 -17.33
CA VAL A 314 -24.38 30.72 -16.83
C VAL A 314 -25.00 31.42 -18.01
N THR A 315 -26.33 31.59 -17.94
CA THR A 315 -27.08 32.45 -18.88
C THR A 315 -27.39 33.76 -18.19
N ILE A 316 -26.95 34.85 -18.78
CA ILE A 316 -27.25 36.22 -18.32
C ILE A 316 -28.36 36.78 -19.16
N THR A 317 -29.45 37.22 -18.52
CA THR A 317 -30.61 37.82 -19.21
C THR A 317 -30.73 39.29 -18.82
N PRO A 318 -30.58 40.24 -19.76
CA PRO A 318 -30.82 41.65 -19.50
C PRO A 318 -32.27 41.93 -19.08
N ASN A 319 -32.46 42.87 -18.18
CA ASN A 319 -33.79 43.35 -17.81
C ASN A 319 -34.50 44.06 -18.99
N ALA A 320 -35.82 44.19 -18.93
CA ALA A 320 -36.61 44.83 -19.97
C ALA A 320 -36.07 46.23 -20.33
N GLY A 321 -35.82 46.45 -21.63
CA GLY A 321 -35.26 47.71 -22.13
C GLY A 321 -33.77 47.89 -21.97
N LYS A 322 -33.06 46.88 -21.44
CA LYS A 322 -31.59 46.85 -21.27
C LYS A 322 -30.94 45.95 -22.31
N LYS A 323 -29.66 46.18 -22.54
CA LYS A 323 -28.82 45.35 -23.40
C LYS A 323 -27.62 44.87 -22.59
N LEU A 324 -27.12 43.67 -22.93
CA LEU A 324 -25.91 43.14 -22.33
C LEU A 324 -24.73 44.02 -22.73
N GLY A 325 -23.99 44.56 -21.78
CA GLY A 325 -22.82 45.40 -21.99
C GLY A 325 -21.50 44.53 -21.99
N SER A 326 -21.08 44.14 -20.80
CA SER A 326 -19.88 43.36 -20.61
C SER A 326 -20.11 42.23 -19.62
N ILE A 327 -19.40 41.17 -19.79
CA ILE A 327 -19.27 40.08 -18.82
C ILE A 327 -17.79 39.97 -18.46
N SER A 328 -17.47 39.83 -17.18
CA SER A 328 -16.12 39.44 -16.73
C SER A 328 -16.28 38.30 -15.74
N VAL A 329 -15.48 37.27 -15.91
CA VAL A 329 -15.41 36.14 -15.03
C VAL A 329 -14.02 36.06 -14.46
N THR A 330 -13.90 36.02 -13.13
CA THR A 330 -12.59 35.90 -12.47
C THR A 330 -12.53 34.67 -11.62
N MET A 331 -11.34 34.03 -11.56
CA MET A 331 -11.05 32.94 -10.67
C MET A 331 -9.73 33.24 -9.94
N GLY A 332 -9.76 33.27 -8.60
CA GLY A 332 -8.60 33.65 -7.81
C GLY A 332 -8.04 35.05 -8.13
N GLY A 333 -8.91 35.98 -8.56
CA GLY A 333 -8.51 37.35 -8.98
C GLY A 333 -8.00 37.48 -10.41
N THR A 334 -7.90 36.37 -11.15
CA THR A 334 -7.49 36.37 -12.57
C THR A 334 -8.70 36.34 -13.47
N ASP A 335 -8.75 37.23 -14.48
CA ASP A 335 -9.80 37.23 -15.50
C ASP A 335 -9.66 36.01 -16.40
N ILE A 336 -10.78 35.26 -16.55
CA ILE A 336 -10.90 34.05 -17.34
C ILE A 336 -12.04 34.12 -18.35
N THR A 337 -12.49 35.36 -18.67
CA THR A 337 -13.58 35.60 -19.62
C THR A 337 -13.30 35.10 -21.02
#